data_e6adc907eef9532873a39fd764d00e37
#
_entry.id   e6adc907eef9532873a39fd764d00e37
#
_cell.length_a   1.000
_cell.length_b   1.000
_cell.length_c   1.000
_cell.angle_alpha   90.00
_cell.angle_beta   90.00
_cell.angle_gamma   90.00
#
_symmetry.space_group_name_H-M   'P 1'
#
loop_
_entity.id
_entity.type
_entity.pdbx_description
1 polymer ?
#
loop_
_entity_poly.entity_id
_entity_poly.type
_entity_poly.pdbx_seq_one_letter_code
_entity_poly.pdbx_strand_id
1 'polypeptide(L)'
;MRLRSIALTAVTALAVSLGASTASAGTRAEAAKSPGDIVSSAPTSFHPLPGQPTNTKAWHLTYRSTTAKGAPNVVSGTVIVPQDGRKGPRPLITYAVGTVGLGDQCAPSAGFPYGTTLEANLIQLLTLRGWAVAVTDYEGLGTPGEHTYTVGRSAGHAVLDAARAALRLPEAGLSEDAPVGIMGYSQGGQATSWAAELHDSYAPELNLKGTATGGVPADLLKTADYNNGGIGAGLVLMAAAGQNAAYPELGLDRYLNDRGRHFIALMRERCVGIEAAAGLFKKISDVTVRNPLYEADWQRVLRSSDLGRHAPDRPVYLYHGVIDELIPYETGKRLRADWCGKGATVQWKSLPLGEHVLGVITESVPAANWLADRFAGKPATGNCQA
;
A
#
# COMPACT_ATOMS: atom_id res chain seq x y z
N MET A 1 -92.18 -55.24 -34.28
CA MET A 1 -92.12 -54.01 -33.40
C MET A 1 -90.65 -53.66 -33.22
N ARG A 2 -90.31 -52.44 -33.40
CA ARG A 2 -89.01 -51.89 -33.85
C ARG A 2 -87.96 -51.93 -32.76
N LEU A 3 -86.84 -52.59 -33.02
CA LEU A 3 -85.60 -52.44 -32.29
C LEU A 3 -84.85 -51.11 -32.71
N ARG A 4 -84.40 -50.33 -31.74
CA ARG A 4 -83.54 -49.22 -32.03
C ARG A 4 -82.16 -49.59 -31.48
N SER A 5 -81.18 -49.64 -32.37
CA SER A 5 -79.78 -49.81 -32.10
C SER A 5 -79.19 -48.51 -31.56
N ILE A 6 -78.49 -48.64 -30.48
CA ILE A 6 -77.68 -47.50 -29.90
C ILE A 6 -76.22 -47.76 -30.28
N ALA A 7 -75.66 -46.87 -31.07
CA ALA A 7 -74.24 -46.86 -31.42
C ALA A 7 -73.41 -46.21 -30.32
N LEU A 8 -72.41 -46.96 -29.89
CA LEU A 8 -71.43 -46.46 -28.87
C LEU A 8 -70.24 -45.83 -29.61
N THR A 9 -70.08 -44.54 -29.47
CA THR A 9 -68.92 -43.79 -29.98
C THR A 9 -67.83 -43.77 -28.95
N ALA A 10 -66.69 -44.40 -29.23
CA ALA A 10 -65.49 -44.32 -28.43
C ALA A 10 -64.76 -42.99 -28.66
N VAL A 11 -64.64 -42.19 -27.67
CA VAL A 11 -63.81 -40.95 -27.68
C VAL A 11 -62.40 -41.29 -27.18
N THR A 12 -61.43 -41.30 -28.09
CA THR A 12 -60.00 -41.40 -27.77
C THR A 12 -59.50 -40.07 -27.26
N ALA A 13 -59.20 -39.97 -25.98
CA ALA A 13 -58.54 -38.80 -25.37
C ALA A 13 -57.05 -38.85 -25.68
N LEU A 14 -56.54 -37.88 -26.45
CA LEU A 14 -55.12 -37.65 -26.71
C LEU A 14 -54.56 -36.85 -25.56
N ALA A 15 -53.78 -37.47 -24.67
CA ALA A 15 -53.07 -36.79 -23.59
C ALA A 15 -51.83 -36.10 -24.18
N VAL A 16 -51.89 -34.77 -24.34
CA VAL A 16 -50.71 -33.94 -24.63
C VAL A 16 -49.98 -33.68 -23.32
N SER A 17 -48.83 -34.36 -23.09
CA SER A 17 -47.92 -34.08 -22.00
C SER A 17 -47.13 -32.80 -22.32
N LEU A 18 -47.53 -31.65 -21.74
CA LEU A 18 -46.67 -30.46 -21.64
C LEU A 18 -45.52 -30.77 -20.73
N GLY A 19 -44.35 -31.06 -21.29
CA GLY A 19 -43.09 -31.08 -20.59
C GLY A 19 -42.72 -29.66 -20.12
N ALA A 20 -42.97 -29.36 -18.85
CA ALA A 20 -42.45 -28.15 -18.23
C ALA A 20 -40.92 -28.28 -18.08
N SER A 21 -40.18 -27.72 -19.04
CA SER A 21 -38.75 -27.49 -18.88
C SER A 21 -38.56 -26.47 -17.77
N THR A 22 -38.27 -26.93 -16.55
CA THR A 22 -37.75 -26.05 -15.48
C THR A 22 -36.35 -25.60 -15.90
N ALA A 23 -36.29 -24.42 -16.52
CA ALA A 23 -35.04 -23.70 -16.65
C ALA A 23 -34.52 -23.42 -15.23
N SER A 24 -33.57 -24.23 -14.77
CA SER A 24 -32.81 -23.97 -13.57
C SER A 24 -32.06 -22.68 -13.83
N ALA A 25 -32.58 -21.56 -13.33
CA ALA A 25 -31.82 -20.33 -13.21
C ALA A 25 -30.69 -20.64 -12.21
N GLY A 26 -29.57 -21.10 -12.76
CA GLY A 26 -28.34 -21.22 -12.00
C GLY A 26 -28.03 -19.84 -11.44
N THR A 27 -28.27 -19.63 -10.16
CA THR A 27 -27.70 -18.51 -9.43
C THR A 27 -26.21 -18.59 -9.64
N ARG A 28 -25.70 -17.72 -10.51
CA ARG A 28 -24.26 -17.50 -10.68
C ARG A 28 -23.79 -17.06 -9.30
N ALA A 29 -23.15 -17.97 -8.56
CA ALA A 29 -22.58 -17.66 -7.27
C ALA A 29 -21.73 -16.39 -7.48
N GLU A 30 -22.09 -15.29 -6.81
CA GLU A 30 -21.30 -14.07 -6.86
C GLU A 30 -19.90 -14.47 -6.40
N ALA A 31 -18.92 -14.39 -7.31
CA ALA A 31 -17.55 -14.80 -6.99
C ALA A 31 -17.12 -14.09 -5.70
N ALA A 32 -16.62 -14.84 -4.75
CA ALA A 32 -16.20 -14.29 -3.47
C ALA A 32 -15.24 -13.12 -3.72
N LYS A 33 -15.58 -11.96 -3.20
CA LYS A 33 -14.81 -10.74 -3.41
C LYS A 33 -13.47 -10.87 -2.68
N SER A 34 -12.37 -10.82 -3.45
CA SER A 34 -11.00 -11.10 -3.00
C SER A 34 -10.15 -9.82 -2.91
N PRO A 35 -9.10 -9.80 -2.09
CA PRO A 35 -8.12 -8.71 -2.12
C PRO A 35 -7.57 -8.46 -3.53
N GLY A 36 -7.43 -7.18 -3.90
CA GLY A 36 -7.06 -6.75 -5.24
C GLY A 36 -8.19 -6.70 -6.25
N ASP A 37 -9.44 -7.11 -5.91
CA ASP A 37 -10.58 -6.95 -6.82
C ASP A 37 -10.92 -5.46 -6.96
N ILE A 38 -11.08 -5.02 -8.20
CA ILE A 38 -11.44 -3.64 -8.53
C ILE A 38 -12.89 -3.40 -8.14
N VAL A 39 -13.12 -2.36 -7.35
CA VAL A 39 -14.47 -1.89 -6.98
C VAL A 39 -14.94 -0.84 -7.98
N SER A 40 -14.04 0.09 -8.36
CA SER A 40 -14.27 1.07 -9.40
C SER A 40 -12.98 1.45 -10.10
N SER A 41 -13.08 1.89 -11.36
CA SER A 41 -11.97 2.48 -12.11
C SER A 41 -12.48 3.67 -12.92
N ALA A 42 -11.66 4.71 -13.03
CA ALA A 42 -11.93 5.87 -13.87
C ALA A 42 -10.64 6.38 -14.50
N PRO A 43 -10.64 6.80 -15.78
CA PRO A 43 -9.49 7.46 -16.38
C PRO A 43 -9.09 8.71 -15.57
N THR A 44 -7.79 8.91 -15.44
CA THR A 44 -7.20 10.10 -14.82
C THR A 44 -5.94 10.50 -15.58
N SER A 45 -5.22 11.51 -15.10
CA SER A 45 -3.93 11.92 -15.66
C SER A 45 -2.80 11.79 -14.64
N PHE A 46 -1.60 11.61 -15.13
CA PHE A 46 -0.39 11.60 -14.33
C PHE A 46 0.53 12.73 -14.77
N HIS A 47 0.77 13.66 -13.86
CA HIS A 47 1.69 14.78 -14.05
C HIS A 47 2.77 14.72 -12.97
N PRO A 48 4.06 14.67 -13.31
CA PRO A 48 5.15 14.66 -12.33
C PRO A 48 5.36 16.02 -11.67
N LEU A 49 5.00 17.09 -12.37
CA LEU A 49 5.02 18.47 -11.88
C LEU A 49 3.82 19.22 -12.49
N PRO A 50 3.39 20.34 -11.88
CA PRO A 50 2.29 21.15 -12.41
C PRO A 50 2.53 21.56 -13.87
N GLY A 51 1.53 21.28 -14.72
CA GLY A 51 1.58 21.62 -16.14
C GLY A 51 2.50 20.77 -17.01
N GLN A 52 3.09 19.70 -16.49
CA GLN A 52 3.93 18.79 -17.25
C GLN A 52 3.18 17.48 -17.60
N PRO A 53 2.59 17.38 -18.81
CA PRO A 53 1.97 16.15 -19.26
C PRO A 53 3.01 15.05 -19.50
N THR A 54 2.60 13.80 -19.34
CA THR A 54 3.43 12.63 -19.64
C THR A 54 2.82 11.81 -20.78
N ASN A 55 3.64 11.01 -21.46
CA ASN A 55 3.15 10.03 -22.43
C ASN A 55 2.71 8.74 -21.71
N THR A 56 1.72 8.88 -20.83
CA THR A 56 1.15 7.77 -20.05
C THR A 56 -0.36 7.78 -20.13
N LYS A 57 -0.98 6.62 -19.89
CA LYS A 57 -2.37 6.51 -19.47
C LYS A 57 -2.40 6.24 -17.98
N ALA A 58 -3.37 6.80 -17.30
CA ALA A 58 -3.56 6.55 -15.87
C ALA A 58 -5.03 6.30 -15.53
N TRP A 59 -5.25 5.53 -14.48
CA TRP A 59 -6.59 5.23 -13.95
C TRP A 59 -6.56 5.34 -12.44
N HIS A 60 -7.49 6.11 -11.90
CA HIS A 60 -7.82 6.08 -10.48
C HIS A 60 -8.66 4.85 -10.20
N LEU A 61 -8.27 4.07 -9.19
CA LEU A 61 -8.97 2.85 -8.79
C LEU A 61 -9.43 2.96 -7.34
N THR A 62 -10.54 2.27 -7.04
CA THR A 62 -10.76 1.72 -5.71
C THR A 62 -10.73 0.20 -5.80
N TYR A 63 -10.08 -0.45 -4.85
CA TYR A 63 -9.87 -1.89 -4.83
C TYR A 63 -10.01 -2.47 -3.44
N ARG A 64 -10.32 -3.75 -3.37
CA ARG A 64 -10.43 -4.46 -2.10
C ARG A 64 -9.07 -4.73 -1.52
N SER A 65 -8.98 -4.55 -0.20
CA SER A 65 -7.80 -4.88 0.58
C SER A 65 -8.20 -5.44 1.94
N THR A 66 -7.24 -5.49 2.86
CA THR A 66 -7.42 -6.10 4.18
C THR A 66 -6.84 -5.19 5.26
N THR A 67 -7.61 -4.89 6.30
CA THR A 67 -7.16 -4.11 7.45
C THR A 67 -6.05 -4.83 8.22
N ALA A 68 -5.40 -4.15 9.15
CA ALA A 68 -4.42 -4.77 10.05
C ALA A 68 -5.01 -5.89 10.93
N LYS A 69 -6.32 -5.86 11.19
CA LYS A 69 -7.07 -6.87 11.96
C LYS A 69 -7.61 -8.02 11.11
N GLY A 70 -7.33 -8.02 9.79
CA GLY A 70 -7.78 -9.08 8.88
C GLY A 70 -9.21 -8.89 8.32
N ALA A 71 -9.88 -7.78 8.61
CA ALA A 71 -11.18 -7.48 8.04
C ALA A 71 -11.05 -6.91 6.61
N PRO A 72 -12.01 -7.18 5.71
CA PRO A 72 -12.01 -6.56 4.39
C PRO A 72 -12.22 -5.05 4.47
N ASN A 73 -11.52 -4.31 3.61
CA ASN A 73 -11.70 -2.88 3.41
C ASN A 73 -11.63 -2.51 1.91
N VAL A 74 -11.73 -1.23 1.61
CA VAL A 74 -11.53 -0.67 0.27
C VAL A 74 -10.50 0.43 0.35
N VAL A 75 -9.54 0.40 -0.56
CA VAL A 75 -8.42 1.34 -0.66
C VAL A 75 -8.44 1.97 -2.05
N SER A 76 -8.00 3.21 -2.19
CA SER A 76 -7.81 3.85 -3.49
C SER A 76 -6.35 3.83 -3.93
N GLY A 77 -6.15 4.15 -5.20
CA GLY A 77 -4.82 4.25 -5.79
C GLY A 77 -4.86 4.60 -7.26
N THR A 78 -3.70 4.64 -7.89
CA THR A 78 -3.56 4.98 -9.30
C THR A 78 -2.70 3.96 -10.02
N VAL A 79 -3.14 3.50 -11.20
CA VAL A 79 -2.32 2.71 -12.13
C VAL A 79 -1.89 3.60 -13.28
N ILE A 80 -0.60 3.61 -13.58
CA ILE A 80 0.05 4.47 -14.59
C ILE A 80 0.78 3.57 -15.58
N VAL A 81 0.48 3.68 -16.88
CA VAL A 81 1.07 2.84 -17.94
C VAL A 81 1.66 3.71 -19.03
N PRO A 82 2.98 3.58 -19.33
CA PRO A 82 3.63 4.29 -20.43
C PRO A 82 3.02 3.93 -21.79
N GLN A 83 2.87 4.92 -22.66
CA GLN A 83 2.41 4.78 -24.05
C GLN A 83 3.61 4.77 -25.00
N ASP A 84 4.56 3.87 -24.77
CA ASP A 84 5.85 3.74 -25.47
C ASP A 84 5.81 2.74 -26.65
N GLY A 85 4.64 2.20 -26.96
CA GLY A 85 4.46 1.22 -28.04
C GLY A 85 5.04 -0.16 -27.78
N ARG A 86 5.51 -0.43 -26.55
CA ARG A 86 6.11 -1.72 -26.16
C ARG A 86 5.19 -2.89 -26.49
N LYS A 87 5.74 -3.91 -27.12
CA LYS A 87 5.10 -5.22 -27.34
C LYS A 87 5.62 -6.22 -26.30
N GLY A 88 4.73 -7.09 -25.79
CA GLY A 88 5.08 -8.15 -24.84
C GLY A 88 5.01 -7.72 -23.36
N PRO A 89 5.42 -8.59 -22.45
CA PRO A 89 5.27 -8.39 -21.01
C PRO A 89 5.94 -7.10 -20.53
N ARG A 90 5.22 -6.35 -19.71
CA ARG A 90 5.66 -5.10 -19.10
C ARG A 90 5.85 -5.31 -17.60
N PRO A 91 7.02 -5.01 -17.02
CA PRO A 91 7.18 -5.02 -15.58
C PRO A 91 6.24 -4.02 -14.90
N LEU A 92 5.75 -4.41 -13.72
CA LEU A 92 4.95 -3.57 -12.83
C LEU A 92 5.77 -3.24 -11.59
N ILE A 93 5.82 -1.97 -11.22
CA ILE A 93 6.24 -1.53 -9.89
C ILE A 93 4.98 -1.21 -9.07
N THR A 94 4.81 -1.85 -7.92
CA THR A 94 3.92 -1.32 -6.89
C THR A 94 4.73 -0.36 -6.03
N TYR A 95 4.35 0.92 -6.08
CA TYR A 95 5.07 2.01 -5.44
C TYR A 95 4.31 2.51 -4.22
N ALA A 96 5.00 2.57 -3.12
CA ALA A 96 4.50 3.08 -1.86
C ALA A 96 5.13 4.44 -1.58
N VAL A 97 4.32 5.51 -1.60
CA VAL A 97 4.81 6.88 -1.35
C VAL A 97 5.16 7.08 0.11
N GLY A 98 6.08 8.00 0.38
CA GLY A 98 6.37 8.49 1.71
C GLY A 98 5.20 9.28 2.30
N THR A 99 5.42 9.90 3.45
CA THR A 99 4.38 10.64 4.17
C THR A 99 3.84 11.81 3.35
N VAL A 100 2.53 11.82 3.12
CA VAL A 100 1.83 12.90 2.40
C VAL A 100 0.89 13.70 3.29
N GLY A 101 0.47 13.16 4.44
CA GLY A 101 -0.47 13.76 5.39
C GLY A 101 -1.62 12.81 5.73
N LEU A 102 -2.53 13.25 6.59
CA LEU A 102 -3.69 12.47 7.02
C LEU A 102 -5.00 12.87 6.32
N GLY A 103 -5.06 14.06 5.69
CA GLY A 103 -6.26 14.54 4.99
C GLY A 103 -6.42 13.89 3.62
N ASP A 104 -7.65 13.57 3.23
CA ASP A 104 -7.97 12.88 1.96
C ASP A 104 -7.43 13.60 0.71
N GLN A 105 -7.39 14.93 0.74
CA GLN A 105 -6.84 15.74 -0.36
C GLN A 105 -5.33 15.53 -0.57
N CYS A 106 -4.65 14.89 0.38
CA CYS A 106 -3.22 14.59 0.34
C CYS A 106 -2.94 13.24 -0.33
N ALA A 107 -3.97 12.45 -0.61
CA ALA A 107 -3.84 11.17 -1.30
C ALA A 107 -3.05 11.35 -2.60
N PRO A 108 -2.07 10.48 -2.91
CA PRO A 108 -1.33 10.54 -4.16
C PRO A 108 -2.22 10.64 -5.39
N SER A 109 -3.32 9.87 -5.42
CA SER A 109 -4.28 9.87 -6.52
C SER A 109 -4.97 11.23 -6.72
N ALA A 110 -5.18 12.00 -5.65
CA ALA A 110 -5.74 13.35 -5.72
C ALA A 110 -4.72 14.36 -6.30
N GLY A 111 -3.42 14.17 -6.04
CA GLY A 111 -2.36 15.07 -6.48
C GLY A 111 -1.85 14.81 -7.89
N PHE A 112 -1.90 13.58 -8.40
CA PHE A 112 -1.35 13.22 -9.71
C PHE A 112 -1.93 14.03 -10.88
N PRO A 113 -3.25 14.30 -10.97
CA PRO A 113 -3.79 15.10 -12.06
C PRO A 113 -3.28 16.53 -12.11
N TYR A 114 -2.76 17.04 -10.99
CA TYR A 114 -2.29 18.41 -10.84
C TYR A 114 -0.76 18.52 -10.75
N GLY A 115 -0.05 17.38 -10.66
CA GLY A 115 1.41 17.35 -10.48
C GLY A 115 1.86 17.84 -9.09
N THR A 116 1.03 17.66 -8.07
CA THR A 116 1.30 18.12 -6.70
C THR A 116 1.73 17.00 -5.75
N THR A 117 1.75 15.75 -6.19
CA THR A 117 2.25 14.62 -5.41
C THR A 117 3.77 14.70 -5.30
N LEU A 118 4.30 14.70 -4.07
CA LEU A 118 5.73 14.96 -3.78
C LEU A 118 6.70 14.02 -4.52
N GLU A 119 6.35 12.74 -4.68
CA GLU A 119 7.22 11.73 -5.31
C GLU A 119 6.84 11.45 -6.78
N ALA A 120 5.98 12.26 -7.41
CA ALA A 120 5.53 12.01 -8.77
C ALA A 120 6.68 12.03 -9.79
N ASN A 121 7.71 12.85 -9.58
CA ASN A 121 8.92 12.85 -10.41
C ASN A 121 9.75 11.56 -10.28
N LEU A 122 9.80 10.95 -9.11
CA LEU A 122 10.46 9.65 -8.91
C LEU A 122 9.67 8.53 -9.59
N ILE A 123 8.33 8.58 -9.51
CA ILE A 123 7.45 7.66 -10.23
C ILE A 123 7.61 7.82 -11.75
N GLN A 124 7.79 9.05 -12.24
CA GLN A 124 8.09 9.30 -13.66
C GLN A 124 9.36 8.58 -14.12
N LEU A 125 10.43 8.54 -13.31
CA LEU A 125 11.65 7.81 -13.66
C LEU A 125 11.39 6.32 -13.92
N LEU A 126 10.41 5.72 -13.24
CA LEU A 126 10.02 4.33 -13.44
C LEU A 126 9.22 4.17 -14.75
N THR A 127 8.28 5.07 -15.03
CA THR A 127 7.52 5.04 -16.29
C THR A 127 8.40 5.30 -17.51
N LEU A 128 9.44 6.14 -17.42
CA LEU A 128 10.43 6.36 -18.46
C LEU A 128 11.29 5.12 -18.77
N ARG A 129 11.38 4.15 -17.84
CA ARG A 129 11.98 2.83 -18.07
C ARG A 129 11.05 1.87 -18.82
N GLY A 130 9.85 2.30 -19.14
CA GLY A 130 8.82 1.48 -19.76
C GLY A 130 8.09 0.57 -18.77
N TRP A 131 8.15 0.82 -17.48
CA TRP A 131 7.45 0.04 -16.46
C TRP A 131 6.08 0.64 -16.16
N ALA A 132 5.09 -0.20 -15.91
CA ALA A 132 3.85 0.24 -15.30
C ALA A 132 4.07 0.49 -13.81
N VAL A 133 3.31 1.42 -13.24
CA VAL A 133 3.38 1.72 -11.81
C VAL A 133 1.99 1.70 -11.22
N ALA A 134 1.79 0.95 -10.14
CA ALA A 134 0.62 1.00 -9.27
C ALA A 134 0.99 1.74 -8.00
N VAL A 135 0.27 2.78 -7.65
CA VAL A 135 0.49 3.58 -6.44
C VAL A 135 -0.72 3.46 -5.55
N THR A 136 -0.55 2.98 -4.33
CA THR A 136 -1.63 2.95 -3.32
C THR A 136 -1.75 4.29 -2.61
N ASP A 137 -2.97 4.67 -2.24
CA ASP A 137 -3.21 5.80 -1.33
C ASP A 137 -3.19 5.36 0.14
N TYR A 138 -3.11 4.05 0.43
CA TYR A 138 -3.26 3.41 1.74
C TYR A 138 -4.69 3.43 2.30
N GLU A 139 -4.90 2.69 3.38
CA GLU A 139 -6.19 2.61 4.07
C GLU A 139 -6.58 3.96 4.70
N GLY A 140 -7.81 4.41 4.41
CA GLY A 140 -8.39 5.60 4.99
C GLY A 140 -7.75 6.91 4.50
N LEU A 141 -7.08 6.90 3.34
CA LEU A 141 -6.62 8.11 2.66
C LEU A 141 -7.25 8.13 1.25
N GLY A 142 -8.03 9.17 0.95
CA GLY A 142 -8.83 9.24 -0.28
C GLY A 142 -10.01 8.27 -0.34
N THR A 143 -10.30 7.58 0.75
CA THR A 143 -11.45 6.68 0.94
C THR A 143 -12.07 6.93 2.31
N PRO A 144 -13.36 6.56 2.54
CA PRO A 144 -14.00 6.76 3.83
C PRO A 144 -13.23 6.12 5.00
N GLY A 145 -13.05 6.87 6.07
CA GLY A 145 -12.33 6.48 7.26
C GLY A 145 -11.16 7.42 7.58
N GLU A 146 -10.43 7.16 8.65
CA GLU A 146 -9.21 7.89 8.98
C GLU A 146 -7.99 7.12 8.45
N HIS A 147 -6.98 7.84 7.94
CA HIS A 147 -5.74 7.22 7.46
C HIS A 147 -5.03 6.44 8.56
N THR A 148 -4.79 5.15 8.33
CA THR A 148 -4.06 4.26 9.24
C THR A 148 -2.54 4.43 9.09
N TYR A 149 -2.07 5.68 9.22
CA TYR A 149 -0.67 6.05 9.05
C TYR A 149 0.25 5.21 9.94
N THR A 150 1.31 4.66 9.37
CA THR A 150 2.30 3.75 10.00
C THR A 150 1.75 2.45 10.59
N VAL A 151 0.52 2.05 10.23
CA VAL A 151 0.01 0.72 10.58
C VAL A 151 0.54 -0.28 9.55
N GLY A 152 1.67 -0.90 9.87
CA GLY A 152 2.50 -1.62 8.89
C GLY A 152 1.76 -2.72 8.15
N ARG A 153 0.99 -3.57 8.84
CA ARG A 153 0.27 -4.68 8.20
C ARG A 153 -0.78 -4.21 7.19
N SER A 154 -1.58 -3.20 7.54
CA SER A 154 -2.55 -2.60 6.62
C SER A 154 -1.87 -2.00 5.39
N ALA A 155 -0.77 -1.26 5.60
CA ALA A 155 0.00 -0.66 4.52
C ALA A 155 0.61 -1.72 3.59
N GLY A 156 1.17 -2.81 4.14
CA GLY A 156 1.69 -3.93 3.35
C GLY A 156 0.63 -4.63 2.50
N HIS A 157 -0.57 -4.86 3.06
CA HIS A 157 -1.71 -5.39 2.31
C HIS A 157 -2.08 -4.45 1.16
N ALA A 158 -2.23 -3.15 1.41
CA ALA A 158 -2.59 -2.16 0.40
C ALA A 158 -1.59 -2.12 -0.77
N VAL A 159 -0.28 -2.24 -0.49
CA VAL A 159 0.79 -2.31 -1.51
C VAL A 159 0.67 -3.56 -2.40
N LEU A 160 0.44 -4.73 -1.80
CA LEU A 160 0.30 -5.99 -2.54
C LEU A 160 -1.00 -6.02 -3.34
N ASP A 161 -2.09 -5.51 -2.77
CA ASP A 161 -3.39 -5.47 -3.43
C ASP A 161 -3.47 -4.42 -4.54
N ALA A 162 -2.67 -3.33 -4.47
CA ALA A 162 -2.50 -2.40 -5.59
C ALA A 162 -1.86 -3.10 -6.81
N ALA A 163 -0.87 -3.98 -6.57
CA ALA A 163 -0.30 -4.78 -7.64
C ALA A 163 -1.33 -5.75 -8.25
N ARG A 164 -2.11 -6.45 -7.42
CA ARG A 164 -3.21 -7.33 -7.87
C ARG A 164 -4.23 -6.55 -8.70
N ALA A 165 -4.66 -5.39 -8.21
CA ALA A 165 -5.63 -4.54 -8.91
C ALA A 165 -5.09 -4.07 -10.26
N ALA A 166 -3.82 -3.66 -10.33
CA ALA A 166 -3.18 -3.24 -11.58
C ALA A 166 -3.12 -4.37 -12.61
N LEU A 167 -2.79 -5.60 -12.19
CA LEU A 167 -2.74 -6.77 -13.07
C LEU A 167 -4.14 -7.20 -13.54
N ARG A 168 -5.17 -6.95 -12.74
CA ARG A 168 -6.58 -7.24 -13.06
C ARG A 168 -7.30 -6.12 -13.81
N LEU A 169 -6.65 -4.97 -14.04
CA LEU A 169 -7.23 -3.84 -14.77
C LEU A 169 -7.11 -4.09 -16.28
N PRO A 170 -8.22 -4.38 -17.01
CA PRO A 170 -8.14 -4.73 -18.43
C PRO A 170 -7.53 -3.59 -19.26
N GLU A 171 -7.84 -2.33 -18.92
CA GLU A 171 -7.38 -1.14 -19.63
C GLU A 171 -5.86 -0.91 -19.49
N ALA A 172 -5.24 -1.46 -18.45
CA ALA A 172 -3.79 -1.39 -18.27
C ALA A 172 -3.03 -2.31 -19.24
N GLY A 173 -3.69 -3.36 -19.75
CA GLY A 173 -3.10 -4.29 -20.71
C GLY A 173 -1.87 -5.04 -20.15
N LEU A 174 -1.82 -5.25 -18.85
CA LEU A 174 -0.76 -6.00 -18.16
C LEU A 174 -1.07 -7.51 -18.21
N SER A 175 -0.02 -8.34 -18.26
CA SER A 175 -0.17 -9.79 -18.10
C SER A 175 -0.32 -10.11 -16.61
N GLU A 176 -1.15 -11.10 -16.26
CA GLU A 176 -1.26 -11.60 -14.88
C GLU A 176 0.08 -12.12 -14.34
N ASP A 177 0.95 -12.65 -15.24
CA ASP A 177 2.30 -13.14 -14.92
C ASP A 177 3.37 -12.05 -15.02
N ALA A 178 3.00 -10.77 -15.16
CA ALA A 178 3.98 -9.70 -15.28
C ALA A 178 4.95 -9.71 -14.09
N PRO A 179 6.26 -9.50 -14.34
CA PRO A 179 7.21 -9.39 -13.23
C PRO A 179 6.90 -8.16 -12.38
N VAL A 180 6.75 -8.36 -11.07
CA VAL A 180 6.44 -7.32 -10.09
C VAL A 180 7.68 -6.94 -9.29
N GLY A 181 7.89 -5.65 -9.10
CA GLY A 181 8.83 -5.07 -8.13
C GLY A 181 8.08 -4.22 -7.12
N ILE A 182 8.61 -4.12 -5.92
CA ILE A 182 8.07 -3.26 -4.86
C ILE A 182 9.10 -2.16 -4.61
N MET A 183 8.65 -0.88 -4.50
CA MET A 183 9.57 0.22 -4.22
C MET A 183 8.92 1.29 -3.33
N GLY A 184 9.67 1.83 -2.36
CA GLY A 184 9.22 2.92 -1.50
C GLY A 184 10.26 3.38 -0.49
N TYR A 185 9.99 4.52 0.15
CA TYR A 185 10.87 5.16 1.11
C TYR A 185 10.10 5.74 2.31
N SER A 186 10.73 5.85 3.48
CA SER A 186 10.13 6.43 4.69
C SER A 186 8.85 5.67 5.12
N GLN A 187 7.68 6.31 5.20
CA GLN A 187 6.40 5.59 5.35
C GLN A 187 6.24 4.53 4.26
N GLY A 188 6.55 4.88 3.00
CA GLY A 188 6.55 3.93 1.90
C GLY A 188 7.59 2.82 2.09
N GLY A 189 8.72 3.12 2.72
CA GLY A 189 9.71 2.12 3.12
C GLY A 189 9.17 1.12 4.14
N GLN A 190 8.39 1.59 5.12
CA GLN A 190 7.70 0.70 6.06
C GLN A 190 6.68 -0.17 5.33
N ALA A 191 5.84 0.43 4.48
CA ALA A 191 4.80 -0.27 3.74
C ALA A 191 5.37 -1.35 2.81
N THR A 192 6.44 -1.03 2.07
CA THR A 192 7.12 -1.98 1.16
C THR A 192 7.86 -3.09 1.90
N SER A 193 8.42 -2.78 3.06
CA SER A 193 9.05 -3.78 3.94
C SER A 193 8.01 -4.75 4.51
N TRP A 194 6.85 -4.25 4.93
CA TRP A 194 5.71 -5.09 5.33
C TRP A 194 5.17 -5.92 4.17
N ALA A 195 5.06 -5.34 2.96
CA ALA A 195 4.66 -6.09 1.77
C ALA A 195 5.65 -7.23 1.45
N ALA A 196 6.95 -6.98 1.61
CA ALA A 196 7.99 -8.01 1.42
C ALA A 196 7.88 -9.15 2.45
N GLU A 197 7.63 -8.84 3.74
CA GLU A 197 7.42 -9.86 4.78
C GLU A 197 6.12 -10.64 4.62
N LEU A 198 5.09 -10.03 4.01
CA LEU A 198 3.76 -10.63 3.82
C LEU A 198 3.62 -11.39 2.50
N HIS A 199 4.51 -11.18 1.51
CA HIS A 199 4.33 -11.68 0.15
C HIS A 199 4.04 -13.18 0.12
N ASP A 200 4.89 -14.01 0.71
CA ASP A 200 4.76 -15.47 0.70
C ASP A 200 3.43 -15.97 1.29
N SER A 201 2.93 -15.31 2.34
CA SER A 201 1.72 -15.73 3.06
C SER A 201 0.43 -15.08 2.57
N TYR A 202 0.51 -13.88 1.97
CA TYR A 202 -0.66 -13.09 1.60
C TYR A 202 -0.86 -12.96 0.10
N ALA A 203 0.22 -12.89 -0.69
CA ALA A 203 0.14 -12.66 -2.14
C ALA A 203 1.15 -13.54 -2.93
N PRO A 204 1.23 -14.87 -2.65
CA PRO A 204 2.25 -15.76 -3.26
C PRO A 204 2.10 -15.90 -4.78
N GLU A 205 0.94 -15.58 -5.33
CA GLU A 205 0.67 -15.61 -6.77
C GLU A 205 1.31 -14.45 -7.54
N LEU A 206 1.69 -13.34 -6.87
CA LEU A 206 2.39 -12.24 -7.53
C LEU A 206 3.81 -12.68 -7.91
N ASN A 207 4.16 -12.48 -9.19
CA ASN A 207 5.50 -12.80 -9.71
C ASN A 207 6.54 -11.80 -9.21
N LEU A 208 6.69 -11.69 -7.87
CA LEU A 208 7.59 -10.74 -7.22
C LEU A 208 9.05 -11.07 -7.51
N LYS A 209 9.82 -10.10 -8.00
CA LYS A 209 11.23 -10.23 -8.35
C LYS A 209 12.16 -9.62 -7.31
N GLY A 210 11.69 -8.69 -6.52
CA GLY A 210 12.45 -8.07 -5.44
C GLY A 210 11.79 -6.80 -4.92
N THR A 211 12.28 -6.34 -3.78
CA THR A 211 11.83 -5.13 -3.08
C THR A 211 13.00 -4.17 -2.90
N ALA A 212 12.81 -2.90 -3.28
CA ALA A 212 13.75 -1.81 -2.99
C ALA A 212 13.11 -0.87 -1.97
N THR A 213 13.71 -0.75 -0.79
CA THR A 213 13.14 -0.06 0.36
C THR A 213 14.22 0.74 1.11
N GLY A 214 13.87 1.93 1.59
CA GLY A 214 14.85 2.75 2.32
C GLY A 214 14.22 3.67 3.37
N GLY A 215 15.04 4.22 4.25
CA GLY A 215 14.62 5.11 5.34
C GLY A 215 13.52 4.50 6.21
N VAL A 216 13.62 3.20 6.50
CA VAL A 216 12.53 2.39 7.05
C VAL A 216 12.35 2.61 8.56
N PRO A 217 11.20 3.12 9.04
CA PRO A 217 10.88 3.19 10.47
C PRO A 217 10.49 1.78 10.99
N ALA A 218 11.51 0.91 11.11
CA ALA A 218 11.34 -0.49 11.45
C ALA A 218 10.97 -0.75 12.92
N ASP A 219 11.15 0.24 13.79
CA ASP A 219 10.81 0.22 15.22
C ASP A 219 10.13 1.54 15.57
N LEU A 220 8.79 1.52 15.72
CA LEU A 220 8.00 2.74 15.90
C LEU A 220 8.25 3.39 17.27
N LEU A 221 8.50 2.62 18.32
CA LEU A 221 8.81 3.18 19.64
C LEU A 221 10.13 3.94 19.64
N LYS A 222 11.18 3.36 19.04
CA LYS A 222 12.45 4.05 18.90
C LYS A 222 12.37 5.29 18.02
N THR A 223 11.60 5.20 16.93
CA THR A 223 11.37 6.33 16.03
C THR A 223 10.62 7.46 16.74
N ALA A 224 9.63 7.13 17.58
CA ALA A 224 8.88 8.11 18.36
C ALA A 224 9.76 8.79 19.44
N ASP A 225 10.56 8.01 20.15
CA ASP A 225 11.52 8.56 21.17
C ASP A 225 12.56 9.47 20.51
N TYR A 226 13.12 9.07 19.38
CA TYR A 226 14.09 9.84 18.61
C TYR A 226 13.55 11.21 18.17
N ASN A 227 12.28 11.26 17.78
CA ASN A 227 11.64 12.48 17.30
C ASN A 227 10.94 13.29 18.40
N ASN A 228 10.91 12.83 19.64
CA ASN A 228 10.24 13.50 20.75
C ASN A 228 10.93 14.84 21.10
N GLY A 229 10.35 15.95 20.68
CA GLY A 229 10.95 17.28 20.80
C GLY A 229 11.90 17.65 19.64
N GLY A 230 12.01 16.79 18.64
CA GLY A 230 12.80 17.01 17.42
C GLY A 230 11.99 17.59 16.25
N ILE A 231 12.62 17.60 15.08
CA ILE A 231 11.99 18.12 13.85
C ILE A 231 10.90 17.19 13.33
N GLY A 232 10.96 15.89 13.61
CA GLY A 232 9.96 14.89 13.21
C GLY A 232 8.82 14.70 14.23
N ALA A 233 8.71 15.56 15.25
CA ALA A 233 7.70 15.40 16.30
C ALA A 233 6.24 15.43 15.75
N GLY A 234 5.99 16.17 14.66
CA GLY A 234 4.70 16.14 13.97
C GLY A 234 4.34 14.74 13.45
N LEU A 235 5.32 14.03 12.89
CA LEU A 235 5.13 12.66 12.39
C LEU A 235 4.78 11.67 13.52
N VAL A 236 5.29 11.88 14.73
CA VAL A 236 4.94 11.06 15.91
C VAL A 236 3.46 11.24 16.27
N LEU A 237 2.95 12.47 16.21
CA LEU A 237 1.53 12.75 16.48
C LEU A 237 0.63 12.19 15.38
N MET A 238 1.05 12.29 14.11
CA MET A 238 0.37 11.63 12.99
C MET A 238 0.33 10.11 13.18
N ALA A 239 1.44 9.51 13.58
CA ALA A 239 1.49 8.06 13.84
C ALA A 239 0.54 7.66 14.98
N ALA A 240 0.45 8.46 16.04
CA ALA A 240 -0.51 8.21 17.11
C ALA A 240 -1.96 8.27 16.60
N ALA A 241 -2.30 9.23 15.74
CA ALA A 241 -3.63 9.30 15.11
C ALA A 241 -3.90 8.07 14.23
N GLY A 242 -2.94 7.69 13.36
CA GLY A 242 -3.06 6.54 12.47
C GLY A 242 -3.19 5.20 13.21
N GLN A 243 -2.42 5.01 14.30
CA GLN A 243 -2.56 3.82 15.15
C GLN A 243 -3.92 3.79 15.83
N ASN A 244 -4.43 4.93 16.31
CA ASN A 244 -5.75 5.01 16.91
C ASN A 244 -6.87 4.79 15.88
N ALA A 245 -6.68 5.18 14.62
CA ALA A 245 -7.63 4.91 13.54
C ALA A 245 -7.81 3.39 13.32
N ALA A 246 -6.71 2.63 13.27
CA ALA A 246 -6.75 1.18 13.13
C ALA A 246 -7.18 0.45 14.41
N TYR A 247 -6.89 1.03 15.57
CA TYR A 247 -7.11 0.45 16.90
C TYR A 247 -7.85 1.45 17.82
N PRO A 248 -9.14 1.73 17.58
CA PRO A 248 -9.89 2.73 18.35
C PRO A 248 -9.94 2.46 19.86
N GLU A 249 -9.75 1.20 20.26
CA GLU A 249 -9.64 0.79 21.66
C GLU A 249 -8.46 1.45 22.41
N LEU A 250 -7.46 1.96 21.70
CA LEU A 250 -6.35 2.74 22.27
C LEU A 250 -6.85 4.03 22.92
N GLY A 251 -7.94 4.62 22.39
CA GLY A 251 -8.61 5.78 22.97
C GLY A 251 -7.69 6.98 23.11
N LEU A 252 -7.04 7.41 22.03
CA LEU A 252 -6.06 8.50 21.99
C LEU A 252 -6.53 9.74 22.74
N ASP A 253 -7.80 10.12 22.61
CA ASP A 253 -8.37 11.33 23.23
C ASP A 253 -8.22 11.36 24.76
N ARG A 254 -8.13 10.20 25.42
CA ARG A 254 -7.93 10.11 26.89
C ARG A 254 -6.54 10.56 27.32
N TYR A 255 -5.61 10.58 26.38
CA TYR A 255 -4.22 10.95 26.62
C TYR A 255 -3.93 12.43 26.26
N LEU A 256 -4.77 13.03 25.42
CA LEU A 256 -4.57 14.37 24.89
C LEU A 256 -5.03 15.45 25.89
N ASN A 257 -4.25 16.51 26.01
CA ASN A 257 -4.74 17.79 26.55
C ASN A 257 -5.43 18.61 25.43
N ASP A 258 -5.94 19.82 25.74
CA ASP A 258 -6.65 20.65 24.75
C ASP A 258 -5.78 20.99 23.53
N ARG A 259 -4.48 21.25 23.76
CA ARG A 259 -3.53 21.50 22.68
C ARG A 259 -3.38 20.27 21.80
N GLY A 260 -3.26 19.08 22.40
CA GLY A 260 -3.16 17.82 21.67
C GLY A 260 -4.39 17.54 20.84
N ARG A 261 -5.59 17.72 21.37
CA ARG A 261 -6.85 17.59 20.61
C ARG A 261 -6.88 18.53 19.41
N HIS A 262 -6.50 19.80 19.61
CA HIS A 262 -6.41 20.76 18.51
C HIS A 262 -5.41 20.32 17.43
N PHE A 263 -4.22 19.83 17.82
CA PHE A 263 -3.21 19.34 16.88
C PHE A 263 -3.69 18.12 16.09
N ILE A 264 -4.26 17.13 16.74
CA ILE A 264 -4.78 15.94 16.05
C ILE A 264 -5.91 16.31 15.07
N ALA A 265 -6.81 17.22 15.46
CA ALA A 265 -7.85 17.72 14.55
C ALA A 265 -7.25 18.42 13.32
N LEU A 266 -6.23 19.28 13.52
CA LEU A 266 -5.51 19.93 12.42
C LEU A 266 -4.87 18.92 11.47
N MET A 267 -4.19 17.89 12.02
CA MET A 267 -3.47 16.89 11.24
C MET A 267 -4.40 16.02 10.40
N ARG A 268 -5.60 15.72 10.89
CA ARG A 268 -6.59 14.94 10.13
C ARG A 268 -7.08 15.62 8.86
N GLU A 269 -6.89 16.93 8.74
CA GLU A 269 -7.38 17.74 7.62
C GLU A 269 -6.27 18.34 6.75
N ARG A 270 -5.00 18.05 7.03
CA ARG A 270 -3.88 18.74 6.37
C ARG A 270 -2.89 17.77 5.74
N CYS A 271 -2.00 18.33 4.90
CA CYS A 271 -0.92 17.60 4.27
C CYS A 271 0.40 17.81 5.04
N VAL A 272 1.33 16.89 4.84
CA VAL A 272 2.56 16.73 5.64
C VAL A 272 3.36 18.01 5.89
N GLY A 273 3.43 18.93 4.94
CA GLY A 273 4.19 20.18 5.13
C GLY A 273 3.65 21.04 6.28
N ILE A 274 2.33 21.14 6.41
CA ILE A 274 1.67 21.88 7.50
C ILE A 274 1.74 21.09 8.80
N GLU A 275 1.52 19.79 8.76
CA GLU A 275 1.54 18.89 9.92
C GLU A 275 2.94 18.82 10.55
N ALA A 276 3.97 18.65 9.72
CA ALA A 276 5.36 18.64 10.18
C ALA A 276 5.75 20.00 10.81
N ALA A 277 5.40 21.11 10.14
CA ALA A 277 5.71 22.45 10.65
C ALA A 277 4.98 22.76 11.97
N ALA A 278 3.72 22.37 12.09
CA ALA A 278 2.95 22.56 13.32
C ALA A 278 3.49 21.74 14.49
N GLY A 279 4.07 20.56 14.19
CA GLY A 279 4.63 19.65 15.18
C GLY A 279 6.09 19.93 15.56
N LEU A 280 6.82 20.81 14.84
CA LEU A 280 8.24 21.06 15.07
C LEU A 280 8.57 21.27 16.56
N PHE A 281 9.55 20.52 17.04
CA PHE A 281 10.10 20.58 18.41
C PHE A 281 9.09 20.36 19.54
N LYS A 282 7.87 19.86 19.23
CA LYS A 282 6.89 19.50 20.27
C LYS A 282 7.31 18.23 20.97
N LYS A 283 7.27 18.25 22.30
CA LYS A 283 7.37 17.02 23.08
C LYS A 283 5.99 16.38 23.22
N ILE A 284 5.96 15.07 23.38
CA ILE A 284 4.71 14.34 23.65
C ILE A 284 4.04 14.92 24.92
N SER A 285 4.81 15.30 25.94
CA SER A 285 4.32 15.95 27.16
C SER A 285 3.65 17.30 26.95
N ASP A 286 3.93 18.01 25.84
CA ASP A 286 3.30 19.30 25.55
C ASP A 286 1.85 19.17 25.08
N VAL A 287 1.50 18.00 24.57
CA VAL A 287 0.22 17.72 23.93
C VAL A 287 -0.57 16.60 24.62
N THR A 288 -0.02 16.01 25.68
CA THR A 288 -0.67 14.93 26.43
C THR A 288 -0.76 15.26 27.92
N VAL A 289 -1.76 14.73 28.59
CA VAL A 289 -1.89 14.68 30.06
C VAL A 289 -1.16 13.47 30.64
N ARG A 290 -0.95 12.43 29.82
CA ARG A 290 -0.21 11.21 30.13
C ARG A 290 0.40 10.67 28.83
N ASN A 291 1.68 10.29 28.88
CA ASN A 291 2.38 9.81 27.67
C ASN A 291 1.92 8.40 27.30
N PRO A 292 1.26 8.22 26.13
CA PRO A 292 0.76 6.91 25.69
C PRO A 292 1.88 5.90 25.40
N LEU A 293 3.12 6.35 25.09
CA LEU A 293 4.22 5.43 24.80
C LEU A 293 4.65 4.58 26.01
N TYR A 294 4.24 4.96 27.23
CA TYR A 294 4.50 4.17 28.44
C TYR A 294 3.35 3.22 28.80
N GLU A 295 2.26 3.22 28.04
CA GLU A 295 1.09 2.37 28.29
C GLU A 295 1.24 1.03 27.57
N ALA A 296 0.89 -0.04 28.24
CA ALA A 296 1.11 -1.42 27.75
C ALA A 296 0.32 -1.74 26.48
N ASP A 297 -0.90 -1.21 26.34
CA ASP A 297 -1.76 -1.37 25.15
C ASP A 297 -1.15 -0.63 23.93
N TRP A 298 -0.70 0.60 24.10
CA TRP A 298 0.00 1.36 23.08
C TRP A 298 1.30 0.68 22.65
N GLN A 299 2.14 0.27 23.61
CA GLN A 299 3.38 -0.45 23.30
C GLN A 299 3.14 -1.73 22.53
N ARG A 300 2.11 -2.52 22.90
CA ARG A 300 1.75 -3.75 22.19
C ARG A 300 1.35 -3.46 20.74
N VAL A 301 0.52 -2.43 20.52
CA VAL A 301 0.07 -2.06 19.18
C VAL A 301 1.23 -1.49 18.34
N LEU A 302 2.02 -0.56 18.86
CA LEU A 302 3.19 -0.03 18.15
C LEU A 302 4.17 -1.16 17.78
N ARG A 303 4.48 -2.07 18.70
CA ARG A 303 5.32 -3.24 18.40
C ARG A 303 4.68 -4.18 17.37
N SER A 304 3.35 -4.22 17.22
CA SER A 304 2.72 -5.03 16.18
C SER A 304 3.02 -4.52 14.77
N SER A 305 3.47 -3.27 14.64
CA SER A 305 3.95 -2.67 13.40
C SER A 305 5.47 -2.72 13.22
N ASP A 306 6.23 -3.31 14.17
CA ASP A 306 7.68 -3.52 14.03
C ASP A 306 7.97 -4.57 12.96
N LEU A 307 9.01 -4.32 12.18
CA LEU A 307 9.55 -5.19 11.14
C LEU A 307 10.65 -6.13 11.66
N GLY A 308 11.09 -7.05 10.81
CA GLY A 308 12.13 -8.02 11.12
C GLY A 308 11.60 -9.32 11.74
N ARG A 309 10.27 -9.51 11.79
CA ARG A 309 9.66 -10.73 12.35
C ARG A 309 9.65 -11.90 11.39
N HIS A 310 9.47 -11.63 10.12
CA HIS A 310 9.47 -12.61 9.03
C HIS A 310 10.57 -12.27 8.03
N ALA A 311 11.15 -13.28 7.40
CA ALA A 311 12.10 -13.07 6.32
C ALA A 311 11.33 -12.76 5.02
N PRO A 312 11.69 -11.72 4.25
CA PRO A 312 11.25 -11.63 2.87
C PRO A 312 11.68 -12.87 2.06
N ASP A 313 10.77 -13.45 1.30
CA ASP A 313 11.01 -14.62 0.43
C ASP A 313 11.70 -14.25 -0.89
N ARG A 314 11.74 -12.97 -1.23
CA ARG A 314 12.41 -12.41 -2.41
C ARG A 314 13.53 -11.45 -2.00
N PRO A 315 14.54 -11.26 -2.87
CA PRO A 315 15.67 -10.38 -2.55
C PRO A 315 15.22 -8.95 -2.23
N VAL A 316 15.91 -8.32 -1.27
CA VAL A 316 15.65 -6.95 -0.85
C VAL A 316 16.90 -6.09 -1.04
N TYR A 317 16.71 -4.90 -1.64
CA TYR A 317 17.64 -3.80 -1.60
C TYR A 317 17.21 -2.85 -0.49
N LEU A 318 17.96 -2.82 0.61
CA LEU A 318 17.66 -2.02 1.80
C LEU A 318 18.71 -0.93 1.95
N TYR A 319 18.30 0.33 2.03
CA TYR A 319 19.23 1.46 2.15
C TYR A 319 18.79 2.46 3.21
N HIS A 320 19.76 3.16 3.81
CA HIS A 320 19.47 4.11 4.89
C HIS A 320 20.55 5.18 4.97
N GLY A 321 20.13 6.43 5.23
CA GLY A 321 21.03 7.55 5.52
C GLY A 321 21.67 7.41 6.91
N VAL A 322 22.99 7.58 6.99
CA VAL A 322 23.71 7.48 8.28
C VAL A 322 23.38 8.66 9.20
N ILE A 323 23.09 9.82 8.61
CA ILE A 323 22.72 11.03 9.35
C ILE A 323 21.24 11.38 9.17
N ASP A 324 20.40 10.35 8.94
CA ASP A 324 18.94 10.50 8.84
C ASP A 324 18.39 11.08 10.15
N GLU A 325 17.81 12.28 10.06
CA GLU A 325 17.35 13.07 11.20
C GLU A 325 15.88 12.77 11.58
N LEU A 326 15.19 11.94 10.78
CA LEU A 326 13.80 11.51 11.03
C LEU A 326 13.71 10.05 11.45
N ILE A 327 14.47 9.17 10.81
CA ILE A 327 14.43 7.73 11.08
C ILE A 327 15.79 7.27 11.58
N PRO A 328 15.91 6.80 12.84
CA PRO A 328 17.19 6.38 13.39
C PRO A 328 17.88 5.31 12.53
N TYR A 329 19.08 5.59 12.06
CA TYR A 329 19.90 4.68 11.24
C TYR A 329 20.00 3.26 11.81
N GLU A 330 20.08 3.14 13.14
CA GLU A 330 20.18 1.86 13.83
C GLU A 330 18.93 0.97 13.65
N THR A 331 17.76 1.55 13.34
CA THR A 331 16.55 0.76 13.06
C THR A 331 16.69 0.01 11.73
N GLY A 332 17.26 0.66 10.71
CA GLY A 332 17.55 0.03 9.41
C GLY A 332 18.64 -1.06 9.52
N LYS A 333 19.71 -0.79 10.29
CA LYS A 333 20.76 -1.80 10.55
C LYS A 333 20.19 -3.03 11.26
N ARG A 334 19.34 -2.82 12.27
CA ARG A 334 18.69 -3.91 12.98
C ARG A 334 17.79 -4.71 12.05
N LEU A 335 16.97 -4.04 11.23
CA LEU A 335 16.11 -4.71 10.25
C LEU A 335 16.93 -5.61 9.31
N ARG A 336 18.06 -5.09 8.77
CA ARG A 336 19.01 -5.89 7.99
C ARG A 336 19.43 -7.14 8.74
N ALA A 337 19.89 -6.97 9.98
CA ALA A 337 20.39 -8.08 10.80
C ALA A 337 19.29 -9.13 11.05
N ASP A 338 18.07 -8.69 11.38
CA ASP A 338 16.92 -9.56 11.63
C ASP A 338 16.53 -10.37 10.39
N TRP A 339 16.49 -9.74 9.21
CA TRP A 339 16.19 -10.42 7.95
C TRP A 339 17.31 -11.38 7.52
N CYS A 340 18.56 -10.92 7.62
CA CYS A 340 19.73 -11.77 7.33
C CYS A 340 19.80 -12.98 8.25
N GLY A 341 19.55 -12.79 9.55
CA GLY A 341 19.52 -13.88 10.52
C GLY A 341 18.45 -14.94 10.27
N LYS A 342 17.41 -14.58 9.49
CA LYS A 342 16.33 -15.46 9.06
C LYS A 342 16.49 -15.99 7.63
N GLY A 343 17.65 -15.75 7.00
CA GLY A 343 17.99 -16.30 5.68
C GLY A 343 17.54 -15.46 4.48
N ALA A 344 17.02 -14.24 4.68
CA ALA A 344 16.70 -13.36 3.56
C ALA A 344 17.95 -12.92 2.79
N THR A 345 17.83 -12.75 1.48
CA THR A 345 18.87 -12.14 0.64
C THR A 345 18.73 -10.63 0.68
N VAL A 346 19.56 -9.96 1.48
CA VAL A 346 19.54 -8.50 1.65
C VAL A 346 20.81 -7.89 1.08
N GLN A 347 20.65 -6.95 0.14
CA GLN A 347 21.71 -6.04 -0.28
C GLN A 347 21.53 -4.73 0.49
N TRP A 348 22.39 -4.53 1.48
CA TRP A 348 22.39 -3.34 2.32
C TRP A 348 23.25 -2.23 1.75
N LYS A 349 22.77 -0.99 1.82
CA LYS A 349 23.49 0.21 1.43
C LYS A 349 23.37 1.30 2.50
N SER A 350 24.50 1.63 3.12
CA SER A 350 24.64 2.81 3.98
C SER A 350 24.95 4.03 3.12
N LEU A 351 24.31 5.17 3.42
CA LEU A 351 24.53 6.45 2.75
C LEU A 351 25.20 7.40 3.75
N PRO A 352 26.54 7.54 3.75
CA PRO A 352 27.27 8.25 4.81
C PRO A 352 26.83 9.71 4.99
N LEU A 353 26.48 10.40 3.91
CA LEU A 353 26.02 11.80 3.92
C LEU A 353 24.50 11.90 3.64
N GLY A 354 23.77 10.78 3.73
CA GLY A 354 22.32 10.73 3.53
C GLY A 354 21.60 11.27 4.76
N GLU A 355 21.03 12.47 4.69
CA GLU A 355 19.91 12.88 5.53
C GLU A 355 18.62 12.30 4.94
N HIS A 356 17.48 12.47 5.61
CA HIS A 356 16.27 11.75 5.23
C HIS A 356 15.83 11.97 3.77
N VAL A 357 15.69 13.23 3.35
CA VAL A 357 15.21 13.57 1.98
C VAL A 357 16.29 13.30 0.94
N LEU A 358 17.56 13.60 1.25
CA LEU A 358 18.66 13.34 0.32
C LEU A 358 18.84 11.84 0.06
N GLY A 359 18.51 11.01 1.05
CA GLY A 359 18.54 9.56 0.93
C GLY A 359 17.63 9.05 -0.18
N VAL A 360 16.39 9.50 -0.27
CA VAL A 360 15.47 9.08 -1.34
C VAL A 360 15.88 9.65 -2.70
N ILE A 361 16.34 10.91 -2.76
CA ILE A 361 16.72 11.55 -4.01
C ILE A 361 17.94 10.84 -4.64
N THR A 362 18.97 10.58 -3.85
CA THR A 362 20.22 9.99 -4.35
C THR A 362 20.13 8.51 -4.64
N GLU A 363 19.27 7.77 -3.92
CA GLU A 363 19.22 6.32 -4.04
C GLU A 363 18.07 5.79 -4.92
N SER A 364 17.11 6.64 -5.34
CA SER A 364 15.99 6.20 -6.18
C SER A 364 16.43 5.60 -7.52
N VAL A 365 17.43 6.17 -8.20
CA VAL A 365 17.95 5.65 -9.47
C VAL A 365 18.76 4.36 -9.26
N PRO A 366 19.69 4.25 -8.29
CA PRO A 366 20.31 2.97 -7.93
C PRO A 366 19.32 1.87 -7.57
N ALA A 367 18.30 2.17 -6.77
CA ALA A 367 17.25 1.24 -6.40
C ALA A 367 16.46 0.73 -7.63
N ALA A 368 16.09 1.63 -8.55
CA ALA A 368 15.45 1.27 -9.80
C ALA A 368 16.38 0.44 -10.71
N ASN A 369 17.69 0.73 -10.75
CA ASN A 369 18.67 -0.08 -11.49
C ASN A 369 18.77 -1.50 -10.90
N TRP A 370 18.76 -1.60 -9.57
CA TRP A 370 18.75 -2.89 -8.91
C TRP A 370 17.50 -3.71 -9.26
N LEU A 371 16.32 -3.11 -9.29
CA LEU A 371 15.09 -3.77 -9.73
C LEU A 371 15.13 -4.15 -11.22
N ALA A 372 15.74 -3.31 -12.08
CA ALA A 372 15.93 -3.64 -13.50
C ALA A 372 16.75 -4.95 -13.67
N ASP A 373 17.78 -5.14 -12.86
CA ASP A 373 18.56 -6.38 -12.85
C ASP A 373 17.71 -7.59 -12.41
N ARG A 374 16.78 -7.40 -11.46
CA ARG A 374 15.84 -8.48 -11.06
C ARG A 374 14.88 -8.82 -12.18
N PHE A 375 14.35 -7.82 -12.88
CA PHE A 375 13.49 -8.04 -14.05
C PHE A 375 14.23 -8.71 -15.22
N ALA A 376 15.53 -8.46 -15.34
CA ALA A 376 16.40 -9.14 -16.31
C ALA A 376 16.82 -10.56 -15.88
N GLY A 377 16.34 -11.07 -14.74
CA GLY A 377 16.70 -12.40 -14.22
C GLY A 377 18.11 -12.52 -13.64
N LYS A 378 18.83 -11.40 -13.45
CA LYS A 378 20.14 -11.44 -12.83
C LYS A 378 20.01 -11.83 -11.34
N PRO A 379 20.86 -12.70 -10.80
CA PRO A 379 20.80 -13.08 -9.40
C PRO A 379 21.10 -11.89 -8.49
N ALA A 380 20.41 -11.80 -7.34
CA ALA A 380 20.75 -10.83 -6.31
C ALA A 380 21.91 -11.34 -5.46
N THR A 381 22.89 -10.48 -5.23
CA THR A 381 23.97 -10.73 -4.27
C THR A 381 23.65 -10.00 -2.97
N GLY A 382 23.40 -10.75 -1.89
CA GLY A 382 23.27 -10.17 -0.56
C GLY A 382 24.64 -9.85 0.03
N ASN A 383 24.67 -8.93 1.00
CA ASN A 383 25.85 -8.61 1.79
C ASN A 383 25.59 -8.76 3.29
N CYS A 384 24.85 -9.78 3.68
CA CYS A 384 24.49 -10.07 5.08
C CYS A 384 25.71 -10.32 5.98
N GLN A 385 26.84 -10.74 5.42
CA GLN A 385 28.07 -11.04 6.16
C GLN A 385 29.04 -9.85 6.28
N ALA A 386 28.69 -8.69 5.70
CA ALA A 386 29.55 -7.50 5.65
C ALA A 386 29.28 -6.55 6.82
#